data_a786efe29409f495977cf1b9de2ec975
#
_entry.id   a786efe29409f495977cf1b9de2ec975
#
_cell.length_a   1.000
_cell.length_b   1.000
_cell.length_c   1.000
_cell.angle_alpha   90.00
_cell.angle_beta   90.00
_cell.angle_gamma   90.00
#
_symmetry.space_group_name_H-M   'P 1'
#
loop_
_entity.id
_entity.type
_entity.pdbx_description
1 polymer ?
#
loop_
_entity_poly.entity_id
_entity_poly.type
_entity_poly.pdbx_seq_one_letter_code
_entity_poly.pdbx_strand_id
1 'polypeptide(L)'
;IPFVLLLALTLQATWYGIHDLARSPGAQPVAFAFGGEADPADYARAMADGGLLALLACLGLAQPSHETTSYLVQLCCTSLLFYGLAAAPHRTFGPLLALIVGLPGLVLSGAPALALLYGLGGSMMCVCDPNNAGTSHVRARFLALGISLLAVAVTVLAWQLDLWRWRIVWPQADTKDWPSLVRLLVWFTWPAWPLALWT
;
A
#
# COMPACT_ATOMS: atom_id res chain seq x y z
N ILE A 1 -23.83 -4.03 -1.28
CA ILE A 1 -23.23 -3.42 -2.50
C ILE A 1 -21.96 -2.64 -2.18
N PRO A 2 -21.89 -1.67 -1.23
CA PRO A 2 -20.69 -0.87 -1.02
C PRO A 2 -19.45 -1.69 -0.62
N PHE A 3 -19.60 -2.73 0.18
CA PHE A 3 -18.49 -3.60 0.59
C PHE A 3 -17.90 -4.38 -0.58
N VAL A 4 -18.73 -4.86 -1.50
CA VAL A 4 -18.26 -5.57 -2.71
C VAL A 4 -17.46 -4.60 -3.60
N LEU A 5 -17.90 -3.36 -3.72
CA LEU A 5 -17.18 -2.34 -4.48
C LEU A 5 -15.84 -1.99 -3.84
N LEU A 6 -15.79 -1.85 -2.51
CA LEU A 6 -14.55 -1.61 -1.78
C LEU A 6 -13.56 -2.76 -1.94
N LEU A 7 -14.04 -4.01 -1.83
CA LEU A 7 -13.22 -5.19 -2.03
C LEU A 7 -12.69 -5.26 -3.48
N ALA A 8 -13.56 -5.05 -4.47
CA ALA A 8 -13.16 -5.04 -5.87
C ALA A 8 -12.12 -3.94 -6.15
N LEU A 9 -12.30 -2.75 -5.58
CA LEU A 9 -11.35 -1.65 -5.71
C LEU A 9 -10.01 -1.98 -5.04
N THR A 10 -10.04 -2.63 -3.86
CA THR A 10 -8.85 -3.12 -3.16
C THR A 10 -8.05 -4.08 -4.04
N LEU A 11 -8.71 -5.08 -4.60
CA LEU A 11 -8.07 -6.08 -5.46
C LEU A 11 -7.51 -5.45 -6.73
N GLN A 12 -8.26 -4.56 -7.37
CA GLN A 12 -7.79 -3.81 -8.55
C GLN A 12 -6.59 -2.93 -8.23
N ALA A 13 -6.66 -2.14 -7.16
CA ALA A 13 -5.57 -1.25 -6.79
C ALA A 13 -4.30 -2.04 -6.47
N THR A 14 -4.42 -3.17 -5.80
CA THR A 14 -3.29 -4.07 -5.50
C THR A 14 -2.70 -4.65 -6.79
N TRP A 15 -3.52 -5.16 -7.68
CA TRP A 15 -3.06 -5.73 -8.94
C TRP A 15 -2.31 -4.70 -9.79
N TYR A 16 -2.92 -3.53 -10.02
CA TYR A 16 -2.28 -2.47 -10.81
C TYR A 16 -1.04 -1.89 -10.12
N GLY A 17 -1.03 -1.80 -8.80
CA GLY A 17 0.14 -1.35 -8.04
C GLY A 17 1.32 -2.29 -8.21
N ILE A 18 1.12 -3.59 -8.07
CA ILE A 18 2.17 -4.60 -8.27
C ILE A 18 2.62 -4.62 -9.74
N HIS A 19 1.68 -4.57 -10.69
CA HIS A 19 1.98 -4.53 -12.11
C HIS A 19 2.87 -3.34 -12.50
N ASP A 20 2.52 -2.13 -12.05
CA ASP A 20 3.30 -0.94 -12.37
C ASP A 20 4.65 -0.93 -11.64
N LEU A 21 4.73 -1.46 -10.40
CA LEU A 21 5.97 -1.64 -9.67
C LEU A 21 6.91 -2.65 -10.35
N ALA A 22 6.37 -3.78 -10.81
CA ALA A 22 7.14 -4.82 -11.50
C ALA A 22 7.68 -4.37 -12.86
N ARG A 23 7.12 -3.32 -13.45
CA ARG A 23 7.64 -2.68 -14.68
C ARG A 23 8.81 -1.74 -14.43
N SER A 24 9.12 -1.42 -13.18
CA SER A 24 10.25 -0.55 -12.88
C SER A 24 11.58 -1.24 -13.27
N PRO A 25 12.58 -0.49 -13.74
CA PRO A 25 13.86 -1.06 -14.19
C PRO A 25 14.57 -1.89 -13.11
N GLY A 26 14.43 -1.49 -11.84
CA GLY A 26 15.05 -2.18 -10.71
C GLY A 26 14.36 -3.50 -10.31
N ALA A 27 13.13 -3.76 -10.80
CA ALA A 27 12.37 -4.97 -10.48
C ALA A 27 12.40 -6.01 -11.61
N GLN A 28 13.07 -5.71 -12.73
CA GLN A 28 13.19 -6.66 -13.85
C GLN A 28 14.08 -7.83 -13.48
N PRO A 29 13.76 -9.05 -13.94
CA PRO A 29 14.58 -10.21 -13.70
C PRO A 29 15.95 -10.04 -14.36
N VAL A 30 16.98 -10.61 -13.72
CA VAL A 30 18.34 -10.62 -14.30
C VAL A 30 18.34 -11.50 -15.54
N ALA A 31 18.98 -11.02 -16.61
CA ALA A 31 19.13 -11.77 -17.85
C ALA A 31 19.80 -13.12 -17.62
N PHE A 32 19.19 -14.19 -18.14
CA PHE A 32 19.80 -15.52 -18.07
C PHE A 32 20.99 -15.63 -19.06
N ALA A 33 22.06 -16.30 -18.63
CA ALA A 33 23.28 -16.48 -19.45
C ALA A 33 23.06 -17.17 -20.81
N PHE A 34 21.94 -17.90 -20.97
CA PHE A 34 21.60 -18.65 -22.18
C PHE A 34 20.42 -18.06 -22.98
N GLY A 35 19.96 -16.85 -22.65
CA GLY A 35 18.76 -16.26 -23.22
C GLY A 35 17.48 -16.81 -22.59
N GLY A 36 16.33 -16.38 -23.11
CA GLY A 36 15.02 -16.80 -22.59
C GLY A 36 14.46 -15.82 -21.56
N GLU A 37 14.82 -14.55 -21.69
CA GLU A 37 14.24 -13.49 -20.88
C GLU A 37 12.74 -13.41 -21.13
N ALA A 38 11.95 -13.31 -20.05
CA ALA A 38 10.53 -13.07 -20.16
C ALA A 38 10.30 -11.64 -20.69
N ASP A 39 9.29 -11.45 -21.51
CA ASP A 39 8.85 -10.10 -21.89
C ASP A 39 8.53 -9.32 -20.60
N PRO A 40 9.05 -8.09 -20.42
CA PRO A 40 8.78 -7.28 -19.26
C PRO A 40 7.28 -7.09 -18.94
N ALA A 41 6.42 -7.08 -19.96
CA ALA A 41 4.98 -6.98 -19.78
C ALA A 41 4.38 -8.28 -19.22
N ASP A 42 4.83 -9.43 -19.69
CA ASP A 42 4.37 -10.74 -19.22
C ASP A 42 4.89 -11.04 -17.81
N TYR A 43 6.14 -10.66 -17.53
CA TYR A 43 6.69 -10.71 -16.17
C TYR A 43 5.85 -9.87 -15.20
N ALA A 44 5.54 -8.62 -15.56
CA ALA A 44 4.75 -7.73 -14.70
C ALA A 44 3.33 -8.26 -14.45
N ARG A 45 2.70 -8.90 -15.45
CA ARG A 45 1.40 -9.56 -15.28
C ARG A 45 1.50 -10.75 -14.33
N ALA A 46 2.48 -11.62 -14.52
CA ALA A 46 2.68 -12.78 -13.66
C ALA A 46 2.92 -12.38 -12.20
N MET A 47 3.72 -11.33 -11.97
CA MET A 47 3.94 -10.77 -10.63
C MET A 47 2.65 -10.18 -10.02
N ALA A 48 1.86 -9.47 -10.81
CA ALA A 48 0.59 -8.91 -10.36
C ALA A 48 -0.44 -10.00 -10.02
N ASP A 49 -0.53 -11.03 -10.84
CA ASP A 49 -1.41 -12.18 -10.60
C ASP A 49 -0.97 -12.95 -9.35
N GLY A 50 0.33 -13.19 -9.19
CA GLY A 50 0.89 -13.83 -8.00
C GLY A 50 0.62 -13.03 -6.72
N GLY A 51 0.83 -11.71 -6.77
CA GLY A 51 0.57 -10.83 -5.64
C GLY A 51 -0.93 -10.73 -5.29
N LEU A 52 -1.81 -10.74 -6.29
CA LEU A 52 -3.25 -10.79 -6.08
C LEU A 52 -3.67 -12.12 -5.42
N LEU A 53 -3.13 -13.24 -5.90
CA LEU A 53 -3.38 -14.55 -5.32
C LEU A 53 -2.88 -14.63 -3.88
N ALA A 54 -1.70 -14.06 -3.59
CA ALA A 54 -1.18 -13.98 -2.23
C ALA A 54 -2.09 -13.16 -1.31
N LEU A 55 -2.63 -12.03 -1.78
CA LEU A 55 -3.60 -11.24 -1.03
C LEU A 55 -4.89 -12.02 -0.76
N LEU A 56 -5.44 -12.70 -1.78
CA LEU A 56 -6.65 -13.52 -1.63
C LEU A 56 -6.44 -14.70 -0.70
N ALA A 57 -5.24 -15.30 -0.70
CA ALA A 57 -4.89 -16.41 0.17
C ALA A 57 -4.63 -15.97 1.62
N CYS A 58 -4.44 -14.68 1.89
CA CYS A 58 -4.26 -14.20 3.25
C CYS A 58 -5.53 -14.41 4.08
N LEU A 59 -5.38 -15.19 5.15
CA LEU A 59 -6.49 -15.45 6.11
C LEU A 59 -7.02 -14.16 6.75
N GLY A 60 -6.16 -13.13 6.86
CA GLY A 60 -6.51 -11.82 7.37
C GLY A 60 -7.52 -11.04 6.51
N LEU A 61 -7.67 -11.39 5.22
CA LEU A 61 -8.67 -10.75 4.35
C LEU A 61 -10.07 -11.35 4.55
N ALA A 62 -10.17 -12.60 4.96
CA ALA A 62 -11.44 -13.30 5.11
C ALA A 62 -12.36 -12.61 6.14
N GLN A 63 -11.81 -12.15 7.24
CA GLN A 63 -12.59 -11.49 8.30
C GLN A 63 -13.13 -10.12 7.89
N PRO A 64 -12.31 -9.15 7.45
CA PRO A 64 -12.81 -7.82 7.05
C PRO A 64 -13.79 -7.85 5.88
N SER A 65 -13.71 -8.87 5.01
CA SER A 65 -14.60 -8.98 3.86
C SER A 65 -16.05 -9.34 4.24
N HIS A 66 -16.26 -9.90 5.41
CA HIS A 66 -17.59 -10.31 5.92
C HIS A 66 -18.14 -9.37 7.01
N GLU A 67 -17.29 -8.54 7.61
CA GLU A 67 -17.70 -7.64 8.68
C GLU A 67 -17.95 -6.21 8.16
N THR A 68 -18.99 -5.56 8.70
CA THR A 68 -19.32 -4.15 8.40
C THR A 68 -18.44 -3.18 9.21
N THR A 69 -17.13 -3.42 9.21
CA THR A 69 -16.16 -2.63 9.97
C THR A 69 -15.42 -1.61 9.10
N SER A 70 -14.78 -0.63 9.73
CA SER A 70 -13.93 0.33 9.03
C SER A 70 -12.64 -0.28 8.45
N TYR A 71 -12.30 -1.52 8.82
CA TYR A 71 -11.06 -2.17 8.37
C TYR A 71 -10.99 -2.39 6.87
N LEU A 72 -12.12 -2.74 6.23
CA LEU A 72 -12.15 -2.90 4.77
C LEU A 72 -11.91 -1.56 4.05
N VAL A 73 -12.44 -0.47 4.60
CA VAL A 73 -12.20 0.89 4.07
C VAL A 73 -10.72 1.25 4.22
N GLN A 74 -10.13 0.97 5.38
CA GLN A 74 -8.70 1.20 5.63
C GLN A 74 -7.83 0.39 4.68
N LEU A 75 -8.15 -0.88 4.46
CA LEU A 75 -7.45 -1.75 3.52
C LEU A 75 -7.56 -1.21 2.09
N CYS A 76 -8.75 -0.78 1.67
CA CYS A 76 -8.98 -0.18 0.36
C CYS A 76 -8.16 1.10 0.18
N CYS A 77 -8.20 2.01 1.16
CA CYS A 77 -7.42 3.24 1.10
C CYS A 77 -5.91 2.97 1.10
N THR A 78 -5.44 2.00 1.87
CA THR A 78 -4.04 1.56 1.86
C THR A 78 -3.62 1.02 0.50
N SER A 79 -4.45 0.18 -0.13
CA SER A 79 -4.20 -0.34 -1.48
C SER A 79 -4.21 0.75 -2.54
N LEU A 80 -5.08 1.76 -2.41
CA LEU A 80 -5.08 2.94 -3.28
C LEU A 80 -3.79 3.75 -3.11
N LEU A 81 -3.29 3.94 -1.89
CA LEU A 81 -2.03 4.63 -1.65
C LEU A 81 -0.84 3.85 -2.23
N PHE A 82 -0.83 2.53 -2.04
CA PHE A 82 0.17 1.67 -2.66
C PHE A 82 0.16 1.81 -4.19
N TYR A 83 -1.00 1.71 -4.83
CA TYR A 83 -1.14 1.94 -6.27
C TYR A 83 -0.69 3.35 -6.66
N GLY A 84 -1.10 4.36 -5.89
CA GLY A 84 -0.75 5.76 -6.15
C GLY A 84 0.77 5.98 -6.17
N LEU A 85 1.49 5.39 -5.21
CA LEU A 85 2.95 5.49 -5.13
C LEU A 85 3.65 4.65 -6.21
N ALA A 86 3.20 3.41 -6.44
CA ALA A 86 3.80 2.50 -7.42
C ALA A 86 3.63 2.98 -8.87
N ALA A 87 2.47 3.51 -9.20
CA ALA A 87 2.15 3.96 -10.55
C ALA A 87 2.56 5.42 -10.86
N ALA A 88 2.94 6.21 -9.84
CA ALA A 88 3.32 7.61 -10.01
C ALA A 88 4.43 7.87 -11.05
N PRO A 89 5.47 7.01 -11.19
CA PRO A 89 6.49 7.17 -12.23
C PRO A 89 5.94 6.96 -13.66
N HIS A 90 4.92 6.11 -13.81
CA HIS A 90 4.41 5.68 -15.10
C HIS A 90 3.18 6.44 -15.58
N ARG A 91 2.35 6.92 -14.66
CA ARG A 91 1.07 7.58 -14.92
C ARG A 91 0.92 8.81 -14.04
N THR A 92 0.03 9.75 -14.44
CA THR A 92 -0.23 10.98 -13.67
C THR A 92 -1.59 10.98 -13.01
N PHE A 93 -2.64 10.81 -13.78
CA PHE A 93 -4.01 11.09 -13.33
C PHE A 93 -4.53 10.06 -12.32
N GLY A 94 -4.43 8.78 -12.64
CA GLY A 94 -4.90 7.69 -11.77
C GLY A 94 -4.21 7.66 -10.40
N PRO A 95 -2.86 7.67 -10.36
CA PRO A 95 -2.11 7.72 -9.10
C PRO A 95 -2.42 8.94 -8.24
N LEU A 96 -2.52 10.12 -8.87
CA LEU A 96 -2.85 11.34 -8.14
C LEU A 96 -4.23 11.25 -7.49
N LEU A 97 -5.23 10.76 -8.22
CA LEU A 97 -6.58 10.56 -7.70
C LEU A 97 -6.58 9.53 -6.55
N ALA A 98 -5.82 8.44 -6.69
CA ALA A 98 -5.69 7.43 -5.64
C ALA A 98 -5.06 7.99 -4.35
N LEU A 99 -4.07 8.87 -4.46
CA LEU A 99 -3.46 9.55 -3.31
C LEU A 99 -4.43 10.55 -2.65
N ILE A 100 -5.13 11.35 -3.46
CA ILE A 100 -6.12 12.34 -2.98
C ILE A 100 -7.30 11.67 -2.29
N VAL A 101 -7.71 10.49 -2.71
CA VAL A 101 -8.82 9.74 -2.09
C VAL A 101 -8.32 8.91 -0.92
N GLY A 102 -7.16 8.26 -1.07
CA GLY A 102 -6.62 7.32 -0.09
C GLY A 102 -6.21 7.97 1.22
N LEU A 103 -5.51 9.12 1.19
CA LEU A 103 -5.05 9.79 2.42
C LEU A 103 -6.23 10.29 3.28
N PRO A 104 -7.18 11.09 2.75
CA PRO A 104 -8.35 11.48 3.54
C PRO A 104 -9.22 10.29 3.95
N GLY A 105 -9.34 9.28 3.08
CA GLY A 105 -10.10 8.06 3.39
C GLY A 105 -9.55 7.32 4.61
N LEU A 106 -8.22 7.21 4.76
CA LEU A 106 -7.59 6.65 5.97
C LEU A 106 -7.92 7.46 7.22
N VAL A 107 -7.85 8.78 7.15
CA VAL A 107 -8.18 9.63 8.30
C VAL A 107 -9.64 9.50 8.69
N LEU A 108 -10.55 9.59 7.72
CA LEU A 108 -12.00 9.48 7.97
C LEU A 108 -12.41 8.08 8.46
N SER A 109 -11.65 7.04 8.10
CA SER A 109 -11.87 5.68 8.61
C SER A 109 -11.30 5.45 10.02
N GLY A 110 -10.67 6.47 10.62
CA GLY A 110 -10.14 6.44 11.98
C GLY A 110 -8.70 5.94 12.10
N ALA A 111 -7.91 6.04 11.02
CA ALA A 111 -6.49 5.64 11.01
C ALA A 111 -5.55 6.81 10.60
N PRO A 112 -5.57 7.97 11.30
CA PRO A 112 -4.76 9.13 10.94
C PRO A 112 -3.25 8.85 11.02
N ALA A 113 -2.81 7.99 11.93
CA ALA A 113 -1.41 7.59 12.04
C ALA A 113 -0.91 6.85 10.79
N LEU A 114 -1.74 6.00 10.19
CA LEU A 114 -1.40 5.33 8.92
C LEU A 114 -1.33 6.33 7.77
N ALA A 115 -2.24 7.29 7.71
CA ALA A 115 -2.21 8.33 6.68
C ALA A 115 -0.92 9.15 6.73
N LEU A 116 -0.45 9.51 7.94
CA LEU A 116 0.83 10.18 8.16
C LEU A 116 2.00 9.31 7.72
N LEU A 117 2.03 8.07 8.15
CA LEU A 117 3.11 7.14 7.84
C LEU A 117 3.24 6.91 6.33
N TYR A 118 2.13 6.67 5.62
CA TYR A 118 2.13 6.51 4.17
C TYR A 118 2.42 7.82 3.43
N GLY A 119 1.94 8.95 3.93
CA GLY A 119 2.19 10.25 3.32
C GLY A 119 3.67 10.65 3.42
N LEU A 120 4.26 10.57 4.62
CA LEU A 120 5.66 10.91 4.83
C LEU A 120 6.59 9.84 4.22
N GLY A 121 6.30 8.56 4.43
CA GLY A 121 7.06 7.47 3.84
C GLY A 121 7.04 7.51 2.32
N GLY A 122 5.87 7.71 1.71
CA GLY A 122 5.71 7.83 0.26
C GLY A 122 6.43 9.03 -0.32
N SER A 123 6.39 10.19 0.35
CA SER A 123 7.15 11.36 -0.07
C SER A 123 8.66 11.13 -0.01
N MET A 124 9.13 10.46 1.04
CA MET A 124 10.53 10.09 1.19
C MET A 124 10.97 9.12 0.07
N MET A 125 10.16 8.11 -0.23
CA MET A 125 10.43 7.18 -1.33
C MET A 125 10.52 7.91 -2.67
N CYS A 126 9.61 8.84 -2.97
CA CYS A 126 9.66 9.64 -4.19
C CYS A 126 10.95 10.48 -4.33
N VAL A 127 11.53 10.93 -3.22
CA VAL A 127 12.78 11.72 -3.23
C VAL A 127 14.01 10.82 -3.34
N CYS A 128 13.99 9.66 -2.66
CA CYS A 128 15.14 8.78 -2.53
C CYS A 128 15.25 7.75 -3.66
N ASP A 129 14.24 7.62 -4.55
CA ASP A 129 14.27 6.63 -5.63
C ASP A 129 15.38 6.96 -6.65
N PRO A 130 16.42 6.10 -6.77
CA PRO A 130 17.50 6.29 -7.72
C PRO A 130 17.05 6.19 -9.18
N ASN A 131 15.92 5.53 -9.48
CA ASN A 131 15.37 5.41 -10.82
C ASN A 131 14.75 6.71 -11.33
N ASN A 132 14.51 7.69 -10.47
CA ASN A 132 14.07 9.03 -10.86
C ASN A 132 15.15 9.84 -11.63
N ALA A 133 16.35 9.29 -11.82
CA ALA A 133 17.43 9.94 -12.57
C ALA A 133 17.09 10.23 -14.05
N GLY A 134 16.08 9.53 -14.61
CA GLY A 134 15.63 9.74 -16.00
C GLY A 134 14.35 10.57 -16.16
N THR A 135 13.50 10.63 -15.15
CA THR A 135 12.35 11.53 -15.10
C THR A 135 12.77 12.78 -14.34
N SER A 136 12.47 13.94 -14.88
CA SER A 136 12.96 15.19 -14.29
C SER A 136 12.82 15.16 -12.77
N HIS A 137 13.91 15.26 -12.03
CA HIS A 137 13.95 15.36 -10.57
C HIS A 137 12.95 16.40 -10.02
N VAL A 138 12.57 17.33 -10.86
CA VAL A 138 11.57 18.37 -10.61
C VAL A 138 10.18 17.74 -10.39
N ARG A 139 9.76 16.81 -11.25
CA ARG A 139 8.44 16.14 -11.13
C ARG A 139 8.35 15.30 -9.84
N ALA A 140 9.39 14.52 -9.54
CA ALA A 140 9.45 13.71 -8.33
C ALA A 140 9.37 14.58 -7.06
N ARG A 141 10.09 15.73 -7.04
CA ARG A 141 10.03 16.68 -5.93
C ARG A 141 8.66 17.34 -5.79
N PHE A 142 8.00 17.72 -6.89
CA PHE A 142 6.66 18.29 -6.84
C PHE A 142 5.63 17.26 -6.34
N LEU A 143 5.74 16.00 -6.75
CA LEU A 143 4.91 14.91 -6.24
C LEU A 143 5.14 14.70 -4.73
N ALA A 144 6.40 14.60 -4.31
CA ALA A 144 6.75 14.46 -2.90
C ALA A 144 6.22 15.61 -2.04
N LEU A 145 6.37 16.85 -2.51
CA LEU A 145 5.83 18.04 -1.84
C LEU A 145 4.30 17.99 -1.79
N GLY A 146 3.64 17.63 -2.89
CA GLY A 146 2.18 17.49 -2.94
C GLY A 146 1.66 16.44 -1.95
N ILE A 147 2.30 15.26 -1.91
CA ILE A 147 1.96 14.18 -0.97
C ILE A 147 2.18 14.63 0.47
N SER A 148 3.32 15.28 0.76
CA SER A 148 3.62 15.80 2.11
C SER A 148 2.63 16.85 2.56
N LEU A 149 2.30 17.82 1.70
CA LEU A 149 1.33 18.87 2.00
C LEU A 149 -0.07 18.28 2.24
N LEU A 150 -0.48 17.33 1.40
CA LEU A 150 -1.76 16.65 1.57
C LEU A 150 -1.79 15.86 2.89
N ALA A 151 -0.73 15.13 3.21
CA ALA A 151 -0.62 14.37 4.46
C ALA A 151 -0.70 15.30 5.69
N VAL A 152 0.00 16.42 5.66
CA VAL A 152 -0.05 17.42 6.74
C VAL A 152 -1.45 18.04 6.84
N ALA A 153 -2.05 18.45 5.72
CA ALA A 153 -3.38 19.05 5.72
C ALA A 153 -4.44 18.10 6.28
N VAL A 154 -4.40 16.82 5.87
CA VAL A 154 -5.33 15.79 6.35
C VAL A 154 -5.09 15.46 7.83
N THR A 155 -3.83 15.52 8.29
CA THR A 155 -3.46 15.34 9.70
C THR A 155 -3.95 16.49 10.57
N VAL A 156 -3.82 17.72 10.10
CA VAL A 156 -4.36 18.92 10.79
C VAL A 156 -5.88 18.84 10.87
N LEU A 157 -6.54 18.42 9.80
CA LEU A 157 -7.98 18.18 9.79
C LEU A 157 -8.38 17.11 10.81
N ALA A 158 -7.62 16.02 10.90
CA ALA A 158 -7.82 14.97 11.90
C ALA A 158 -7.72 15.50 13.32
N TRP A 159 -6.80 16.43 13.56
CA TRP A 159 -6.65 17.09 14.85
C TRP A 159 -7.88 17.96 15.19
N GLN A 160 -8.34 18.76 14.24
CA GLN A 160 -9.51 19.60 14.42
C GLN A 160 -10.80 18.79 14.67
N LEU A 161 -10.91 17.63 14.04
CA LEU A 161 -12.06 16.73 14.19
C LEU A 161 -11.93 15.77 15.38
N ASP A 162 -10.90 15.92 16.22
CA ASP A 162 -10.63 15.06 17.39
C ASP A 162 -10.55 13.56 17.03
N LEU A 163 -10.06 13.24 15.82
CA LEU A 163 -9.91 11.86 15.32
C LEU A 163 -8.65 11.17 15.84
N TRP A 164 -7.77 11.88 16.51
CA TRP A 164 -6.53 11.37 17.10
C TRP A 164 -6.73 10.62 18.41
N ARG A 165 -7.94 10.30 18.79
CA ARG A 165 -8.17 9.47 19.96
C ARG A 165 -7.61 8.08 19.68
N TRP A 166 -6.52 7.75 20.35
CA TRP A 166 -5.94 6.42 20.35
C TRP A 166 -6.98 5.43 20.87
N ARG A 167 -7.51 4.62 19.96
CA ARG A 167 -8.41 3.53 20.31
C ARG A 167 -7.67 2.30 20.84
N ILE A 168 -6.34 2.33 20.77
CA ILE A 168 -5.49 1.33 21.38
C ILE A 168 -5.40 1.67 22.85
N VAL A 169 -6.27 1.07 23.64
CA VAL A 169 -6.00 0.90 25.07
C VAL A 169 -4.77 0.01 25.12
N TRP A 170 -3.62 0.57 25.52
CA TRP A 170 -2.46 -0.27 25.80
C TRP A 170 -2.94 -1.33 26.77
N PRO A 171 -3.00 -2.63 26.41
CA PRO A 171 -3.20 -3.65 27.39
C PRO A 171 -2.09 -3.39 28.43
N GLN A 172 -2.40 -3.50 29.70
CA GLN A 172 -1.34 -3.58 30.72
C GLN A 172 -0.55 -4.83 30.31
N ALA A 173 0.45 -4.58 29.46
CA ALA A 173 1.13 -5.61 28.72
C ALA A 173 1.98 -6.39 29.73
N ASP A 174 1.39 -7.42 30.24
CA ASP A 174 2.17 -8.48 30.85
C ASP A 174 3.10 -9.00 29.75
N THR A 175 4.40 -9.12 30.05
CA THR A 175 5.42 -9.58 29.10
C THR A 175 5.09 -10.93 28.45
N LYS A 176 4.07 -11.62 28.94
CA LYS A 176 3.51 -12.87 28.42
C LYS A 176 2.68 -12.71 27.13
N ASP A 177 2.24 -11.50 26.78
CA ASP A 177 1.33 -11.27 25.64
C ASP A 177 2.07 -11.08 24.31
N TRP A 178 3.36 -10.72 24.36
CA TRP A 178 4.19 -10.52 23.16
C TRP A 178 4.27 -11.75 22.24
N PRO A 179 4.49 -12.98 22.75
CA PRO A 179 4.50 -14.16 21.90
C PRO A 179 3.16 -14.38 21.20
N SER A 180 2.07 -14.06 21.87
CA SER A 180 0.70 -14.16 21.31
C SER A 180 0.49 -13.18 20.18
N LEU A 181 0.96 -11.93 20.30
CA LEU A 181 0.91 -10.92 19.24
C LEU A 181 1.75 -11.33 18.03
N VAL A 182 2.98 -11.79 18.24
CA VAL A 182 3.85 -12.27 17.16
C VAL A 182 3.21 -13.46 16.44
N ARG A 183 2.67 -14.42 17.19
CA ARG A 183 1.96 -15.56 16.62
C ARG A 183 0.75 -15.13 15.79
N LEU A 184 -0.02 -14.16 16.28
CA LEU A 184 -1.20 -13.64 15.58
C LEU A 184 -0.78 -12.93 14.29
N LEU A 185 0.27 -12.11 14.29
CA LEU A 185 0.81 -11.45 13.09
C LEU A 185 1.29 -12.48 12.06
N VAL A 186 2.02 -13.51 12.49
CA VAL A 186 2.50 -14.58 11.61
C VAL A 186 1.33 -15.33 10.95
N TRP A 187 0.30 -15.64 11.72
CA TRP A 187 -0.88 -16.32 11.19
C TRP A 187 -1.74 -15.41 10.31
N PHE A 188 -1.86 -14.14 10.67
CA PHE A 188 -2.67 -13.17 9.91
C PHE A 188 -2.13 -12.95 8.50
N THR A 189 -0.81 -12.91 8.35
CA THR A 189 -0.11 -12.68 7.08
C THR A 189 0.30 -13.97 6.36
N TRP A 190 -0.05 -15.14 6.92
CA TRP A 190 0.14 -16.42 6.25
C TRP A 190 -0.78 -16.54 5.01
N PRO A 191 -0.32 -16.96 3.81
CA PRO A 191 1.01 -17.46 3.44
C PRO A 191 1.92 -16.39 2.77
N ALA A 192 1.57 -15.10 2.82
CA ALA A 192 2.28 -14.06 2.08
C ALA A 192 3.75 -13.89 2.50
N TRP A 193 4.07 -13.94 3.80
CA TRP A 193 5.43 -13.74 4.27
C TRP A 193 6.41 -14.85 3.87
N PRO A 194 6.05 -16.16 3.84
CA PRO A 194 6.97 -17.17 3.32
C PRO A 194 7.24 -17.00 1.84
N LEU A 195 6.23 -16.59 1.06
CA LEU A 195 6.42 -16.30 -0.36
C LEU A 195 7.35 -15.11 -0.57
N ALA A 196 7.21 -14.05 0.23
CA ALA A 196 8.09 -12.88 0.16
C ALA A 196 9.55 -13.18 0.56
N LEU A 197 9.79 -14.16 1.43
CA LEU A 197 11.14 -14.60 1.80
C LEU A 197 11.76 -15.54 0.78
N TRP A 198 10.94 -16.19 -0.05
CA TRP A 198 11.42 -17.12 -1.09
C TRP A 198 11.91 -16.39 -2.35
N THR A 199 11.40 -15.18 -2.62
CA THR A 199 11.80 -14.35 -3.78
C THR A 199 13.02 -13.50 -3.48
#